data_631d8c08b577f0fe8d526a1eb986d1cb
#
_entry.id   631d8c08b577f0fe8d526a1eb986d1cb
#
_cell.length_a   1.000
_cell.length_b   1.000
_cell.length_c   1.000
_cell.angle_alpha   90.00
_cell.angle_beta   90.00
_cell.angle_gamma   90.00
#
_symmetry.space_group_name_H-M   'P 1'
#
loop_
_entity.id
_entity.type
_entity.pdbx_description
1 polymer ?
#
loop_
_entity_poly.entity_id
_entity_poly.type
_entity_poly.pdbx_seq_one_letter_code
_entity_poly.pdbx_strand_id
1 'polypeptide(L)'
;MTQRLISTLLFAGACAAFVAPGAHAEDASCRTVRFVDIGWTDITSTTALASVVFEGLGYAPRTTVASVPISLAGLKSKQIDVSLGYWWPVQQKAVEPFLEAKSIEKLEPPNLSGAKATLAVPSYAYDAGIKTFADIAKHRDELGGTIYGIEPGSSANAKIQKMIDTNQFGLGGFKLVQSSEAGMLVTVERAIRDRKWVVFLGWEPHPMNIQMKINYLSGGDEVFGPNYGEARVYTLTSPDFLTRCPNAGRLVTNLRFSTQLENQLMQPVMNKERPADAAKAYLKKNPQLLDAWLAGVKTVDGKDGLPAVKQYLGL
;
A
#
# COMPACT_ATOMS: atom_id res chain seq x y z
N MET A 1 40.38 -70.43 -51.92
CA MET A 1 39.38 -69.41 -52.32
C MET A 1 38.68 -68.89 -51.05
N THR A 2 39.16 -67.82 -50.55
CA THR A 2 38.71 -67.24 -49.24
C THR A 2 37.97 -65.95 -49.52
N GLN A 3 36.68 -65.94 -49.29
CA GLN A 3 35.82 -64.73 -49.30
C GLN A 3 35.88 -63.99 -47.95
N ARG A 4 36.33 -62.75 -48.00
CA ARG A 4 36.28 -61.83 -46.84
C ARG A 4 34.92 -61.10 -46.83
N LEU A 5 34.17 -61.23 -45.75
CA LEU A 5 33.00 -60.47 -45.47
C LEU A 5 33.42 -59.15 -44.78
N ILE A 6 33.06 -58.02 -45.35
CA ILE A 6 33.26 -56.67 -44.78
C ILE A 6 31.94 -56.28 -44.12
N SER A 7 31.95 -56.23 -42.78
CA SER A 7 30.82 -55.72 -42.00
C SER A 7 30.92 -54.20 -41.87
N THR A 8 29.97 -53.47 -42.46
CA THR A 8 29.79 -52.01 -42.29
C THR A 8 28.97 -51.69 -41.09
N LEU A 9 29.58 -51.15 -40.04
CA LEU A 9 28.85 -50.60 -38.86
C LEU A 9 28.30 -49.22 -39.23
N LEU A 10 26.96 -49.11 -39.26
CA LEU A 10 26.25 -47.84 -39.29
C LEU A 10 26.17 -47.27 -37.87
N PHE A 11 26.84 -46.18 -37.59
CA PHE A 11 26.69 -45.38 -36.40
C PHE A 11 25.46 -44.48 -36.60
N ALA A 12 24.33 -44.82 -35.97
CA ALA A 12 23.15 -43.93 -35.84
C ALA A 12 23.43 -42.93 -34.73
N GLY A 13 23.80 -41.68 -35.09
CA GLY A 13 23.92 -40.57 -34.16
C GLY A 13 22.56 -40.10 -33.72
N ALA A 14 22.16 -40.38 -32.48
CA ALA A 14 20.97 -39.80 -31.86
C ALA A 14 21.25 -38.35 -31.49
N CYS A 15 20.77 -37.38 -32.29
CA CYS A 15 20.68 -35.96 -31.89
C CYS A 15 19.62 -35.82 -30.78
N ALA A 16 20.05 -35.80 -29.54
CA ALA A 16 19.20 -35.34 -28.42
C ALA A 16 18.93 -33.83 -28.59
N ALA A 17 17.76 -33.50 -29.11
CA ALA A 17 17.29 -32.13 -29.13
C ALA A 17 17.06 -31.70 -27.65
N PHE A 18 17.97 -30.91 -27.11
CA PHE A 18 17.72 -30.17 -25.87
C PHE A 18 16.57 -29.19 -26.14
N VAL A 19 15.36 -29.54 -25.75
CA VAL A 19 14.25 -28.62 -25.64
C VAL A 19 14.59 -27.70 -24.47
N ALA A 20 15.14 -26.52 -24.76
CA ALA A 20 15.25 -25.47 -23.78
C ALA A 20 13.82 -25.19 -23.26
N PRO A 21 13.59 -25.10 -21.92
CA PRO A 21 12.29 -24.69 -21.40
C PRO A 21 11.95 -23.33 -21.99
N GLY A 22 10.98 -23.31 -22.90
CA GLY A 22 10.50 -22.08 -23.50
C GLY A 22 10.09 -21.13 -22.41
N ALA A 23 10.55 -19.89 -22.44
CA ALA A 23 10.02 -18.82 -21.62
C ALA A 23 8.53 -18.71 -21.96
N HIS A 24 7.68 -19.35 -21.15
CA HIS A 24 6.23 -19.21 -21.33
C HIS A 24 5.88 -17.76 -21.06
N ALA A 25 5.41 -17.06 -22.10
CA ALA A 25 4.74 -15.79 -21.93
C ALA A 25 3.57 -16.00 -20.97
N GLU A 26 3.38 -15.07 -20.05
CA GLU A 26 2.29 -15.13 -19.09
C GLU A 26 0.94 -15.08 -19.83
N ASP A 27 -0.11 -15.68 -19.23
CA ASP A 27 -1.45 -15.72 -19.83
C ASP A 27 -1.91 -14.32 -20.24
N ALA A 28 -2.60 -14.22 -21.37
CA ALA A 28 -3.07 -12.95 -21.94
C ALA A 28 -3.98 -12.18 -20.95
N SER A 29 -4.71 -12.89 -20.07
CA SER A 29 -5.53 -12.28 -19.02
C SER A 29 -4.71 -11.53 -17.97
N CYS A 30 -3.42 -11.86 -17.83
CA CYS A 30 -2.50 -11.22 -16.90
C CYS A 30 -1.88 -9.92 -17.45
N ARG A 31 -2.06 -9.60 -18.74
CA ARG A 31 -1.57 -8.35 -19.33
C ARG A 31 -2.13 -7.12 -18.63
N THR A 32 -3.35 -7.20 -18.11
CA THR A 32 -3.96 -6.14 -17.31
C THR A 32 -3.89 -6.52 -15.84
N VAL A 33 -3.19 -5.72 -15.04
CA VAL A 33 -3.17 -5.82 -13.58
C VAL A 33 -4.06 -4.73 -12.99
N ARG A 34 -5.09 -5.14 -12.25
CA ARG A 34 -6.13 -4.25 -11.71
C ARG A 34 -5.82 -3.92 -10.27
N PHE A 35 -5.34 -2.71 -10.05
CA PHE A 35 -5.09 -2.15 -8.73
C PHE A 35 -6.32 -1.44 -8.18
N VAL A 36 -6.40 -1.37 -6.86
CA VAL A 36 -7.27 -0.43 -6.16
C VAL A 36 -6.44 0.61 -5.43
N ASP A 37 -6.87 1.87 -5.55
CA ASP A 37 -6.41 3.01 -4.77
C ASP A 37 -7.55 3.41 -3.82
N ILE A 38 -7.25 3.55 -2.55
CA ILE A 38 -8.24 3.92 -1.52
C ILE A 38 -8.41 5.45 -1.46
N GLY A 39 -7.57 6.19 -2.20
CA GLY A 39 -7.56 7.66 -2.22
C GLY A 39 -6.73 8.27 -1.08
N TRP A 40 -5.90 7.46 -0.40
CA TRP A 40 -4.90 7.96 0.52
C TRP A 40 -3.60 8.21 -0.23
N THR A 41 -2.92 9.30 0.11
CA THR A 41 -1.75 9.75 -0.66
C THR A 41 -0.61 8.73 -0.67
N ASP A 42 -0.42 7.94 0.40
CA ASP A 42 0.53 6.83 0.46
C ASP A 42 0.17 5.72 -0.54
N ILE A 43 -1.09 5.30 -0.57
CA ILE A 43 -1.54 4.22 -1.46
C ILE A 43 -1.62 4.70 -2.91
N THR A 44 -2.05 5.93 -3.16
CA THR A 44 -1.96 6.56 -4.49
C THR A 44 -0.52 6.55 -5.00
N SER A 45 0.43 6.92 -4.15
CA SER A 45 1.86 7.01 -4.47
C SER A 45 2.48 5.64 -4.74
N THR A 46 2.27 4.67 -3.85
CA THR A 46 2.83 3.30 -3.98
C THR A 46 2.18 2.55 -5.15
N THR A 47 0.88 2.75 -5.39
CA THR A 47 0.18 2.19 -6.55
C THR A 47 0.70 2.77 -7.87
N ALA A 48 0.96 4.07 -7.93
CA ALA A 48 1.57 4.70 -9.10
C ALA A 48 2.99 4.19 -9.35
N LEU A 49 3.77 4.00 -8.28
CA LEU A 49 5.13 3.45 -8.37
C LEU A 49 5.11 2.02 -8.95
N ALA A 50 4.25 1.16 -8.41
CA ALA A 50 4.06 -0.19 -8.93
C ALA A 50 3.59 -0.17 -10.40
N SER A 51 2.62 0.69 -10.72
CA SER A 51 2.08 0.82 -12.08
C SER A 51 3.16 1.20 -13.09
N VAL A 52 4.04 2.15 -12.77
CA VAL A 52 5.16 2.55 -13.63
C VAL A 52 6.11 1.39 -13.91
N VAL A 53 6.39 0.54 -12.91
CA VAL A 53 7.22 -0.66 -13.09
C VAL A 53 6.51 -1.68 -13.98
N PHE A 54 5.21 -1.91 -13.78
CA PHE A 54 4.41 -2.78 -14.64
C PHE A 54 4.36 -2.29 -16.09
N GLU A 55 4.20 -0.98 -16.32
CA GLU A 55 4.26 -0.40 -17.67
C GLU A 55 5.62 -0.68 -18.34
N GLY A 56 6.73 -0.51 -17.61
CA GLY A 56 8.07 -0.83 -18.10
C GLY A 56 8.28 -2.30 -18.44
N LEU A 57 7.51 -3.21 -17.84
CA LEU A 57 7.48 -4.63 -18.15
C LEU A 57 6.55 -4.99 -19.32
N GLY A 58 5.80 -4.02 -19.86
CA GLY A 58 4.85 -4.22 -20.95
C GLY A 58 3.44 -4.63 -20.52
N TYR A 59 3.11 -4.56 -19.24
CA TYR A 59 1.77 -4.74 -18.73
C TYR A 59 0.93 -3.46 -18.90
N ALA A 60 -0.38 -3.59 -18.78
CA ALA A 60 -1.35 -2.49 -18.78
C ALA A 60 -2.02 -2.37 -17.40
N PRO A 61 -1.37 -1.74 -16.42
CA PRO A 61 -1.97 -1.56 -15.10
C PRO A 61 -3.21 -0.67 -15.19
N ARG A 62 -4.23 -0.98 -14.40
CA ARG A 62 -5.46 -0.21 -14.29
C ARG A 62 -5.76 0.04 -12.81
N THR A 63 -5.94 1.29 -12.44
CA THR A 63 -6.25 1.67 -11.06
C THR A 63 -7.70 2.13 -10.95
N THR A 64 -8.43 1.58 -9.99
CA THR A 64 -9.78 2.00 -9.62
C THR A 64 -9.74 2.63 -8.23
N VAL A 65 -10.32 3.81 -8.07
CA VAL A 65 -10.47 4.43 -6.74
C VAL A 65 -11.71 3.88 -6.07
N ALA A 66 -11.56 3.32 -4.86
CA ALA A 66 -12.68 2.73 -4.13
C ALA A 66 -12.44 2.74 -2.61
N SER A 67 -13.52 2.78 -1.82
CA SER A 67 -13.43 2.65 -0.36
C SER A 67 -12.95 1.26 0.07
N VAL A 68 -12.47 1.13 1.32
CA VAL A 68 -11.99 -0.15 1.89
C VAL A 68 -13.02 -1.28 1.70
N PRO A 69 -14.30 -1.15 2.04
CA PRO A 69 -15.28 -2.22 1.83
C PRO A 69 -15.46 -2.63 0.37
N ILE A 70 -15.46 -1.66 -0.55
CA ILE A 70 -15.59 -1.93 -1.99
C ILE A 70 -14.32 -2.62 -2.50
N SER A 71 -13.15 -2.22 -2.03
CA SER A 71 -11.86 -2.83 -2.38
C SER A 71 -11.82 -4.31 -1.99
N LEU A 72 -12.25 -4.65 -0.78
CA LEU A 72 -12.31 -6.03 -0.29
C LEU A 72 -13.32 -6.89 -1.09
N ALA A 73 -14.49 -6.34 -1.40
CA ALA A 73 -15.47 -7.00 -2.25
C ALA A 73 -14.95 -7.21 -3.68
N GLY A 74 -14.23 -6.23 -4.24
CA GLY A 74 -13.59 -6.31 -5.55
C GLY A 74 -12.48 -7.36 -5.64
N LEU A 75 -11.64 -7.48 -4.61
CA LEU A 75 -10.63 -8.54 -4.50
C LEU A 75 -11.29 -9.92 -4.44
N LYS A 76 -12.30 -10.09 -3.56
CA LYS A 76 -13.06 -11.33 -3.44
C LYS A 76 -13.72 -11.75 -4.75
N SER A 77 -14.31 -10.80 -5.47
CA SER A 77 -15.00 -11.06 -6.76
C SER A 77 -14.04 -11.10 -7.95
N LYS A 78 -12.72 -10.96 -7.72
CA LYS A 78 -11.68 -10.94 -8.75
C LYS A 78 -11.85 -9.81 -9.79
N GLN A 79 -12.56 -8.75 -9.44
CA GLN A 79 -12.62 -7.51 -10.23
C GLN A 79 -11.41 -6.61 -9.99
N ILE A 80 -10.75 -6.78 -8.84
CA ILE A 80 -9.49 -6.18 -8.44
C ILE A 80 -8.49 -7.31 -8.23
N ASP A 81 -7.26 -7.13 -8.68
CA ASP A 81 -6.18 -8.09 -8.50
C ASP A 81 -5.33 -7.79 -7.27
N VAL A 82 -5.02 -6.51 -7.01
CA VAL A 82 -4.03 -6.08 -6.03
C VAL A 82 -4.50 -4.84 -5.27
N SER A 83 -4.29 -4.85 -3.95
CA SER A 83 -4.35 -3.69 -3.05
C SER A 83 -3.06 -3.61 -2.25
N LEU A 84 -2.40 -2.45 -2.27
CA LEU A 84 -1.13 -2.23 -1.55
C LEU A 84 -1.32 -1.65 -0.14
N GLY A 85 -2.57 -1.45 0.30
CA GLY A 85 -2.93 -0.62 1.45
C GLY A 85 -3.67 -1.32 2.58
N TYR A 86 -3.32 -2.55 2.95
CA TYR A 86 -3.86 -3.17 4.16
C TYR A 86 -3.08 -2.72 5.40
N TRP A 87 -3.56 -1.70 6.08
CA TRP A 87 -2.99 -1.19 7.33
C TRP A 87 -3.39 -2.05 8.53
N TRP A 88 -2.52 -2.95 8.94
CA TRP A 88 -2.70 -3.78 10.14
C TRP A 88 -2.05 -3.09 11.36
N PRO A 89 -2.69 -3.05 12.56
CA PRO A 89 -3.93 -3.71 12.95
C PRO A 89 -5.21 -2.87 12.72
N VAL A 90 -5.11 -1.65 12.20
CA VAL A 90 -6.25 -0.73 12.09
C VAL A 90 -7.41 -1.33 11.30
N GLN A 91 -7.11 -1.99 10.17
CA GLN A 91 -8.11 -2.60 9.29
C GLN A 91 -8.39 -4.09 9.60
N GLN A 92 -7.74 -4.68 10.61
CA GLN A 92 -7.82 -6.12 10.89
C GLN A 92 -9.27 -6.62 10.94
N LYS A 93 -10.14 -5.95 11.68
CA LYS A 93 -11.56 -6.35 11.82
C LYS A 93 -12.31 -6.39 10.48
N ALA A 94 -11.96 -5.53 9.54
CA ALA A 94 -12.60 -5.49 8.22
C ALA A 94 -12.05 -6.57 7.28
N VAL A 95 -10.76 -6.90 7.39
CA VAL A 95 -10.05 -7.79 6.45
C VAL A 95 -10.11 -9.25 6.88
N GLU A 96 -10.01 -9.54 8.18
CA GLU A 96 -9.91 -10.89 8.73
C GLU A 96 -10.99 -11.87 8.25
N PRO A 97 -12.30 -11.50 8.16
CA PRO A 97 -13.32 -12.41 7.65
C PRO A 97 -13.07 -12.87 6.20
N PHE A 98 -12.43 -12.03 5.39
CA PHE A 98 -12.07 -12.40 4.01
C PHE A 98 -10.87 -13.35 3.95
N LEU A 99 -9.89 -13.16 4.86
CA LEU A 99 -8.71 -14.02 4.98
C LEU A 99 -9.11 -15.41 5.51
N GLU A 100 -9.93 -15.47 6.56
CA GLU A 100 -10.46 -16.73 7.13
C GLU A 100 -11.25 -17.52 6.08
N ALA A 101 -12.07 -16.84 5.28
CA ALA A 101 -12.81 -17.43 4.18
C ALA A 101 -11.94 -17.76 2.95
N LYS A 102 -10.62 -17.46 2.98
CA LYS A 102 -9.68 -17.62 1.86
C LYS A 102 -10.19 -16.96 0.57
N SER A 103 -10.99 -15.91 0.70
CA SER A 103 -11.57 -15.17 -0.41
C SER A 103 -10.69 -14.02 -0.91
N ILE A 104 -9.63 -13.73 -0.19
CA ILE A 104 -8.49 -12.88 -0.57
C ILE A 104 -7.22 -13.48 0.04
N GLU A 105 -6.06 -13.06 -0.46
CA GLU A 105 -4.75 -13.44 0.08
C GLU A 105 -4.01 -12.23 0.64
N LYS A 106 -3.32 -12.42 1.77
CA LYS A 106 -2.39 -11.45 2.36
C LYS A 106 -0.97 -11.90 2.07
N LEU A 107 -0.16 -11.05 1.47
CA LEU A 107 1.23 -11.36 1.16
C LEU A 107 2.14 -11.07 2.36
N GLU A 108 3.06 -11.99 2.62
CA GLU A 108 4.14 -11.84 3.60
C GLU A 108 5.51 -11.71 2.91
N PRO A 109 6.44 -10.98 3.50
CA PRO A 109 6.29 -10.06 4.62
C PRO A 109 5.53 -8.76 4.22
N PRO A 110 5.20 -7.87 5.18
CA PRO A 110 4.54 -6.59 4.88
C PRO A 110 5.32 -5.80 3.83
N ASN A 111 4.61 -5.04 3.00
CA ASN A 111 5.25 -4.16 2.02
C ASN A 111 5.83 -2.89 2.66
N LEU A 112 5.28 -2.47 3.82
CA LEU A 112 5.81 -1.38 4.64
C LEU A 112 5.80 -1.77 6.13
N SER A 113 6.88 -1.48 6.84
CA SER A 113 7.01 -1.59 8.30
C SER A 113 7.40 -0.24 8.90
N GLY A 114 7.15 -0.07 10.22
CA GLY A 114 7.44 1.17 10.92
C GLY A 114 6.42 2.28 10.68
N ALA A 115 5.25 1.93 10.16
CA ALA A 115 4.11 2.83 10.06
C ALA A 115 3.43 3.04 11.42
N LYS A 116 2.62 4.09 11.55
CA LYS A 116 1.77 4.39 12.72
C LYS A 116 0.45 4.99 12.26
N ALA A 117 -0.62 4.74 13.01
CA ALA A 117 -1.91 5.41 12.82
C ALA A 117 -2.63 5.53 14.15
N THR A 118 -2.87 6.76 14.63
CA THR A 118 -3.56 7.04 15.88
C THR A 118 -4.03 8.50 15.94
N LEU A 119 -4.58 8.96 17.07
CA LEU A 119 -4.97 10.36 17.23
C LEU A 119 -3.75 11.24 17.48
N ALA A 120 -3.78 12.44 16.91
CA ALA A 120 -2.78 13.47 17.04
C ALA A 120 -3.42 14.84 17.37
N VAL A 121 -2.60 15.72 17.94
CA VAL A 121 -2.94 17.11 18.23
C VAL A 121 -1.78 18.03 17.81
N PRO A 122 -2.01 19.34 17.57
CA PRO A 122 -0.93 20.30 17.43
C PRO A 122 -0.04 20.36 18.67
N SER A 123 1.26 20.59 18.50
CA SER A 123 2.22 20.59 19.60
C SER A 123 1.86 21.58 20.72
N TYR A 124 1.29 22.76 20.39
CA TYR A 124 0.86 23.69 21.42
C TYR A 124 -0.30 23.19 22.28
N ALA A 125 -1.20 22.33 21.74
CA ALA A 125 -2.26 21.70 22.52
C ALA A 125 -1.71 20.53 23.36
N TYR A 126 -0.73 19.80 22.81
CA TYR A 126 0.01 18.76 23.53
C TYR A 126 0.77 19.34 24.74
N ASP A 127 1.48 20.45 24.54
CA ASP A 127 2.24 21.14 25.60
C ASP A 127 1.29 21.73 26.66
N ALA A 128 0.08 22.12 26.26
CA ALA A 128 -0.96 22.62 27.16
C ALA A 128 -1.68 21.52 27.95
N GLY A 129 -1.42 20.23 27.68
CA GLY A 129 -1.89 19.13 28.54
C GLY A 129 -2.61 17.99 27.85
N ILE A 130 -2.88 18.03 26.52
CA ILE A 130 -3.47 16.89 25.81
C ILE A 130 -2.34 15.93 25.37
N LYS A 131 -1.99 15.00 26.23
CA LYS A 131 -0.89 14.04 26.00
C LYS A 131 -1.37 12.60 25.77
N THR A 132 -2.56 12.30 26.28
CA THR A 132 -3.14 10.96 26.26
C THR A 132 -4.57 11.00 25.71
N PHE A 133 -5.09 9.84 25.32
CA PHE A 133 -6.50 9.71 24.94
C PHE A 133 -7.45 10.15 26.06
N ALA A 134 -7.10 9.88 27.34
CA ALA A 134 -7.89 10.28 28.50
C ALA A 134 -7.90 11.81 28.73
N ASP A 135 -6.95 12.54 28.17
CA ASP A 135 -6.91 14.00 28.32
C ASP A 135 -7.86 14.69 27.34
N ILE A 136 -8.25 14.04 26.23
CA ILE A 136 -9.14 14.63 25.21
C ILE A 136 -10.45 15.10 25.86
N ALA A 137 -11.07 14.27 26.69
CA ALA A 137 -12.34 14.59 27.33
C ALA A 137 -12.26 15.78 28.30
N LYS A 138 -11.08 15.98 28.93
CA LYS A 138 -10.85 17.11 29.86
C LYS A 138 -10.82 18.47 29.18
N HIS A 139 -10.53 18.48 27.87
CA HIS A 139 -10.39 19.66 27.02
C HIS A 139 -11.49 19.73 25.96
N ARG A 140 -12.68 19.21 26.30
CA ARG A 140 -13.81 19.14 25.37
C ARG A 140 -14.19 20.49 24.77
N ASP A 141 -14.21 21.53 25.58
CA ASP A 141 -14.65 22.87 25.15
C ASP A 141 -13.63 23.50 24.20
N GLU A 142 -12.34 23.41 24.50
CA GLU A 142 -11.26 23.89 23.63
C GLU A 142 -11.22 23.15 22.28
N LEU A 143 -11.57 21.85 22.28
CA LEU A 143 -11.65 20.99 21.10
C LEU A 143 -13.01 21.11 20.37
N GLY A 144 -13.94 21.89 20.90
CA GLY A 144 -15.31 22.01 20.37
C GLY A 144 -16.08 20.69 20.34
N GLY A 145 -15.70 19.72 21.21
CA GLY A 145 -16.30 18.40 21.28
C GLY A 145 -16.18 17.61 19.96
N THR A 146 -15.10 17.80 19.20
CA THR A 146 -14.97 17.26 17.83
C THR A 146 -13.66 16.53 17.64
N ILE A 147 -13.73 15.35 17.01
CA ILE A 147 -12.59 14.58 16.50
C ILE A 147 -12.69 14.55 14.98
N TYR A 148 -11.58 14.86 14.28
CA TYR A 148 -11.56 14.90 12.84
C TYR A 148 -10.96 13.59 12.29
N GLY A 149 -11.74 12.90 11.47
CA GLY A 149 -11.37 11.67 10.77
C GLY A 149 -11.27 11.90 9.26
N ILE A 150 -11.04 10.79 8.57
CA ILE A 150 -10.92 10.73 7.12
C ILE A 150 -12.26 10.31 6.46
N GLU A 151 -12.21 9.63 5.32
CA GLU A 151 -13.43 9.31 4.56
C GLU A 151 -14.37 8.34 5.30
N PRO A 152 -15.68 8.43 5.02
CA PRO A 152 -16.66 7.46 5.52
C PRO A 152 -16.31 6.03 5.10
N GLY A 153 -16.47 5.09 6.02
CA GLY A 153 -16.16 3.68 5.79
C GLY A 153 -14.71 3.29 6.09
N SER A 154 -13.84 4.24 6.48
CA SER A 154 -12.50 3.89 6.95
C SER A 154 -12.55 3.16 8.30
N SER A 155 -11.68 2.18 8.48
CA SER A 155 -11.59 1.42 9.73
C SER A 155 -11.14 2.28 10.91
N ALA A 156 -10.33 3.31 10.67
CA ALA A 156 -9.91 4.25 11.70
C ALA A 156 -11.10 5.07 12.22
N ASN A 157 -11.93 5.61 11.32
CA ASN A 157 -13.17 6.28 11.72
C ASN A 157 -14.11 5.36 12.52
N ALA A 158 -14.23 4.09 12.11
CA ALA A 158 -15.04 3.12 12.84
C ALA A 158 -14.53 2.89 14.28
N LYS A 159 -13.20 2.89 14.49
CA LYS A 159 -12.60 2.82 15.83
C LYS A 159 -12.88 4.08 16.65
N ILE A 160 -12.74 5.27 16.05
CA ILE A 160 -13.06 6.55 16.73
C ILE A 160 -14.54 6.60 17.08
N GLN A 161 -15.43 6.26 16.16
CA GLN A 161 -16.87 6.23 16.42
C GLN A 161 -17.22 5.27 17.55
N LYS A 162 -16.59 4.07 17.56
CA LYS A 162 -16.79 3.12 18.67
C LYS A 162 -16.39 3.70 20.02
N MET A 163 -15.26 4.42 20.12
CA MET A 163 -14.86 5.08 21.38
C MET A 163 -15.92 6.09 21.83
N ILE A 164 -16.48 6.85 20.89
CA ILE A 164 -17.55 7.81 21.17
C ILE A 164 -18.82 7.09 21.66
N ASP A 165 -19.29 6.10 20.92
CA ASP A 165 -20.54 5.36 21.21
C ASP A 165 -20.49 4.62 22.55
N THR A 166 -19.30 4.13 22.93
CA THR A 166 -19.10 3.40 24.21
C THR A 166 -18.59 4.29 25.34
N ASN A 167 -18.52 5.61 25.13
CA ASN A 167 -17.93 6.56 26.08
C ASN A 167 -16.53 6.18 26.57
N GLN A 168 -15.74 5.48 25.72
CA GLN A 168 -14.37 5.11 26.05
C GLN A 168 -13.54 6.39 26.16
N PHE A 169 -12.66 6.49 27.13
CA PHE A 169 -11.87 7.70 27.48
C PHE A 169 -12.72 8.94 27.80
N GLY A 170 -14.02 8.79 28.11
CA GLY A 170 -14.93 9.91 28.35
C GLY A 170 -15.40 10.65 27.09
N LEU A 171 -15.30 10.02 25.92
CA LEU A 171 -15.55 10.64 24.61
C LEU A 171 -17.03 10.64 24.18
N GLY A 172 -17.98 10.15 25.00
CA GLY A 172 -19.40 10.04 24.63
C GLY A 172 -20.08 11.35 24.25
N GLY A 173 -19.52 12.51 24.66
CA GLY A 173 -19.99 13.84 24.25
C GLY A 173 -19.37 14.42 23.00
N PHE A 174 -18.45 13.69 22.33
CA PHE A 174 -17.77 14.13 21.12
C PHE A 174 -18.53 13.74 19.86
N LYS A 175 -18.16 14.39 18.75
CA LYS A 175 -18.64 14.07 17.40
C LYS A 175 -17.44 13.75 16.51
N LEU A 176 -17.58 12.72 15.69
CA LEU A 176 -16.63 12.43 14.62
C LEU A 176 -17.04 13.22 13.36
N VAL A 177 -16.16 14.10 12.88
CA VAL A 177 -16.31 14.75 11.57
C VAL A 177 -15.55 13.93 10.56
N GLN A 178 -16.29 13.35 9.62
CA GLN A 178 -15.74 12.55 8.52
C GLN A 178 -15.66 13.40 7.25
N SER A 179 -14.56 13.29 6.51
CA SER A 179 -14.39 14.03 5.24
C SER A 179 -13.60 13.18 4.24
N SER A 180 -12.41 13.59 3.90
CA SER A 180 -11.38 12.84 3.19
C SER A 180 -10.04 13.18 3.84
N GLU A 181 -8.96 12.46 3.50
CA GLU A 181 -7.61 12.86 3.92
C GLU A 181 -7.38 14.34 3.64
N ALA A 182 -7.54 14.78 2.39
CA ALA A 182 -7.33 16.19 2.01
C ALA A 182 -8.24 17.17 2.77
N GLY A 183 -9.51 16.83 2.97
CA GLY A 183 -10.46 17.67 3.70
C GLY A 183 -10.12 17.82 5.18
N MET A 184 -9.71 16.72 5.80
CA MET A 184 -9.25 16.69 7.18
C MET A 184 -7.97 17.54 7.33
N LEU A 185 -6.98 17.35 6.47
CA LEU A 185 -5.71 18.10 6.50
C LEU A 185 -5.92 19.60 6.35
N VAL A 186 -6.75 20.04 5.38
CA VAL A 186 -7.10 21.47 5.23
C VAL A 186 -7.72 22.05 6.51
N THR A 187 -8.57 21.29 7.18
CA THR A 187 -9.18 21.70 8.44
C THR A 187 -8.17 21.83 9.56
N VAL A 188 -7.27 20.84 9.67
CA VAL A 188 -6.20 20.83 10.68
C VAL A 188 -5.20 21.96 10.44
N GLU A 189 -4.76 22.18 9.18
CA GLU A 189 -3.87 23.29 8.83
C GLU A 189 -4.47 24.64 9.19
N ARG A 190 -5.77 24.84 8.91
CA ARG A 190 -6.47 26.06 9.30
C ARG A 190 -6.50 26.22 10.81
N ALA A 191 -6.83 25.16 11.55
CA ALA A 191 -6.85 25.20 13.02
C ALA A 191 -5.45 25.53 13.59
N ILE A 192 -4.40 24.94 13.07
CA ILE A 192 -3.01 25.22 13.47
C ILE A 192 -2.63 26.68 13.20
N ARG A 193 -2.94 27.22 12.00
CA ARG A 193 -2.68 28.62 11.65
C ARG A 193 -3.41 29.59 12.58
N ASP A 194 -4.66 29.27 12.91
CA ASP A 194 -5.51 30.09 13.78
C ASP A 194 -5.26 29.81 15.28
N ARG A 195 -4.30 28.92 15.61
CA ARG A 195 -3.97 28.43 16.98
C ARG A 195 -5.17 27.88 17.74
N LYS A 196 -6.14 27.31 17.02
CA LYS A 196 -7.28 26.59 17.60
C LYS A 196 -6.87 25.16 17.90
N TRP A 197 -7.43 24.62 18.99
CA TRP A 197 -7.18 23.25 19.35
C TRP A 197 -7.97 22.30 18.44
N VAL A 198 -7.32 21.23 18.04
CA VAL A 198 -7.90 20.21 17.17
C VAL A 198 -7.32 18.85 17.52
N VAL A 199 -8.16 17.81 17.57
CA VAL A 199 -7.74 16.41 17.64
C VAL A 199 -8.20 15.71 16.37
N PHE A 200 -7.30 14.95 15.76
CA PHE A 200 -7.53 14.35 14.44
C PHE A 200 -6.80 13.02 14.29
N LEU A 201 -7.19 12.23 13.31
CA LEU A 201 -6.46 11.03 12.91
C LEU A 201 -5.16 11.43 12.20
N GLY A 202 -4.03 11.02 12.78
CA GLY A 202 -2.71 11.17 12.17
C GLY A 202 -2.09 9.81 11.85
N TRP A 203 -1.13 9.78 10.92
CA TRP A 203 -0.39 8.56 10.58
C TRP A 203 1.01 8.87 10.02
N GLU A 204 1.89 7.88 10.09
CA GLU A 204 3.22 7.86 9.48
C GLU A 204 3.33 6.61 8.58
N PRO A 205 3.93 6.73 7.38
CA PRO A 205 4.51 7.94 6.78
C PRO A 205 3.45 8.90 6.25
N HIS A 206 3.64 10.19 6.43
CA HIS A 206 2.86 11.23 5.77
C HIS A 206 3.56 12.60 5.91
N PRO A 207 3.60 13.45 4.87
CA PRO A 207 4.21 14.79 4.91
C PRO A 207 3.68 15.71 6.00
N MET A 208 2.45 15.50 6.52
CA MET A 208 1.92 16.27 7.66
C MET A 208 2.86 16.24 8.87
N ASN A 209 3.59 15.15 9.09
CA ASN A 209 4.53 15.00 10.20
C ASN A 209 5.74 15.93 10.08
N ILE A 210 6.04 16.39 8.87
CA ILE A 210 7.15 17.31 8.57
C ILE A 210 6.63 18.74 8.48
N GLN A 211 5.46 18.94 7.89
CA GLN A 211 4.89 20.26 7.58
C GLN A 211 4.16 20.87 8.77
N MET A 212 3.57 20.04 9.63
CA MET A 212 2.80 20.47 10.80
C MET A 212 3.55 20.08 12.08
N LYS A 213 3.56 20.97 13.06
CA LYS A 213 4.06 20.66 14.40
C LYS A 213 2.98 19.94 15.18
N ILE A 214 2.97 18.61 15.11
CA ILE A 214 1.97 17.74 15.74
C ILE A 214 2.61 16.71 16.68
N ASN A 215 1.85 16.19 17.61
CA ASN A 215 2.23 15.10 18.49
C ASN A 215 1.13 14.04 18.53
N TYR A 216 1.55 12.79 18.50
CA TYR A 216 0.66 11.65 18.70
C TYR A 216 0.32 11.46 20.16
N LEU A 217 -0.91 11.03 20.45
CA LEU A 217 -1.40 10.82 21.80
C LEU A 217 -1.11 9.38 22.24
N SER A 218 -0.66 9.22 23.50
CA SER A 218 -0.48 7.92 24.15
C SER A 218 -1.77 7.39 24.76
N GLY A 219 -1.77 6.11 25.21
CA GLY A 219 -2.89 5.48 25.88
C GLY A 219 -4.04 5.04 24.98
N GLY A 220 -3.82 4.99 23.65
CA GLY A 220 -4.77 4.46 22.69
C GLY A 220 -4.46 3.04 22.22
N ASP A 221 -3.57 2.33 22.89
CA ASP A 221 -2.98 1.07 22.44
C ASP A 221 -4.02 -0.04 22.21
N GLU A 222 -5.04 -0.12 23.06
CA GLU A 222 -6.14 -1.10 22.91
C GLU A 222 -7.05 -0.82 21.70
N VAL A 223 -6.98 0.42 21.15
CA VAL A 223 -7.80 0.84 20.00
C VAL A 223 -7.00 0.77 18.70
N PHE A 224 -5.84 1.41 18.69
CA PHE A 224 -5.03 1.58 17.46
C PHE A 224 -3.83 0.64 17.37
N GLY A 225 -3.44 0.00 18.47
CA GLY A 225 -2.26 -0.83 18.58
C GLY A 225 -1.19 -0.19 19.47
N PRO A 226 -0.17 -0.96 19.89
CA PRO A 226 0.89 -0.49 20.78
C PRO A 226 1.75 0.60 20.13
N ASN A 227 2.63 1.22 20.93
CA ASN A 227 3.64 2.18 20.44
C ASN A 227 3.05 3.32 19.60
N TYR A 228 2.00 3.97 20.06
CA TYR A 228 1.28 5.04 19.33
C TYR A 228 0.66 4.54 18.02
N GLY A 229 0.04 3.36 18.05
CA GLY A 229 -0.62 2.79 16.88
C GLY A 229 0.37 2.26 15.85
N GLU A 230 1.45 1.61 16.30
CA GLU A 230 2.40 0.94 15.39
C GLU A 230 1.65 0.07 14.39
N ALA A 231 1.97 0.23 13.13
CA ALA A 231 1.30 -0.42 12.03
C ALA A 231 2.27 -1.04 11.03
N ARG A 232 1.76 -2.03 10.31
CA ARG A 232 2.40 -2.63 9.14
C ARG A 232 1.42 -2.57 7.99
N VAL A 233 1.91 -2.29 6.81
CA VAL A 233 1.06 -2.30 5.62
C VAL A 233 1.35 -3.56 4.81
N TYR A 234 0.30 -4.28 4.44
CA TYR A 234 0.41 -5.50 3.66
C TYR A 234 -0.21 -5.33 2.29
N THR A 235 0.27 -6.12 1.36
CA THR A 235 -0.37 -6.30 0.07
C THR A 235 -1.46 -7.36 0.20
N LEU A 236 -2.65 -7.06 -0.31
CA LEU A 236 -3.72 -8.03 -0.51
C LEU A 236 -3.88 -8.33 -1.99
N THR A 237 -4.20 -9.58 -2.32
CA THR A 237 -4.51 -9.98 -3.69
C THR A 237 -5.84 -10.74 -3.77
N SER A 238 -6.41 -10.82 -4.97
CA SER A 238 -7.47 -11.79 -5.23
C SER A 238 -6.96 -13.22 -5.05
N PRO A 239 -7.81 -14.19 -4.71
CA PRO A 239 -7.40 -15.49 -4.16
C PRO A 239 -6.63 -16.39 -5.13
N ASP A 240 -6.59 -16.06 -6.42
CA ASP A 240 -5.88 -16.83 -7.45
C ASP A 240 -4.85 -16.01 -8.21
N PHE A 241 -4.61 -14.76 -7.80
CA PHE A 241 -3.77 -13.85 -8.59
C PHE A 241 -2.34 -14.38 -8.76
N LEU A 242 -1.72 -14.89 -7.69
CA LEU A 242 -0.34 -15.37 -7.72
C LEU A 242 -0.17 -16.63 -8.57
N THR A 243 -1.19 -17.51 -8.58
CA THR A 243 -1.15 -18.74 -9.38
C THR A 243 -1.54 -18.51 -10.82
N ARG A 244 -2.49 -17.64 -11.08
CA ARG A 244 -2.95 -17.27 -12.43
C ARG A 244 -1.93 -16.42 -13.17
N CYS A 245 -1.28 -15.47 -12.46
CA CYS A 245 -0.34 -14.50 -13.01
C CYS A 245 0.99 -14.54 -12.24
N PRO A 246 1.77 -15.62 -12.36
CA PRO A 246 2.92 -15.87 -11.49
C PRO A 246 4.04 -14.84 -11.65
N ASN A 247 4.24 -14.27 -12.85
CA ASN A 247 5.25 -13.25 -13.08
C ASN A 247 4.82 -11.88 -12.52
N ALA A 248 3.59 -11.45 -12.81
CA ALA A 248 3.01 -10.25 -12.19
C ALA A 248 2.93 -10.41 -10.66
N GLY A 249 2.52 -11.58 -10.17
CA GLY A 249 2.49 -11.92 -8.75
C GLY A 249 3.86 -11.85 -8.08
N ARG A 250 4.92 -12.27 -8.76
CA ARG A 250 6.29 -12.17 -8.26
C ARG A 250 6.70 -10.71 -8.04
N LEU A 251 6.42 -9.82 -9.01
CA LEU A 251 6.68 -8.40 -8.81
C LEU A 251 5.94 -7.87 -7.59
N VAL A 252 4.63 -8.12 -7.50
CA VAL A 252 3.82 -7.65 -6.37
C VAL A 252 4.35 -8.18 -5.03
N THR A 253 4.80 -9.44 -5.00
CA THR A 253 5.42 -10.06 -3.82
C THR A 253 6.78 -9.43 -3.46
N ASN A 254 7.53 -8.96 -4.45
CA ASN A 254 8.84 -8.34 -4.23
C ASN A 254 8.76 -6.88 -3.76
N LEU A 255 7.64 -6.18 -4.01
CA LEU A 255 7.51 -4.77 -3.65
C LEU A 255 7.72 -4.55 -2.14
N ARG A 256 8.65 -3.67 -1.80
CA ARG A 256 8.91 -3.22 -0.42
C ARG A 256 9.13 -1.72 -0.46
N PHE A 257 8.48 -1.07 0.48
CA PHE A 257 8.55 0.37 0.66
C PHE A 257 9.21 0.69 2.00
N SER A 258 9.62 1.92 2.17
CA SER A 258 10.09 2.45 3.44
C SER A 258 9.34 3.74 3.75
N THR A 259 9.27 4.09 5.03
CA THR A 259 8.67 5.36 5.45
C THR A 259 9.33 6.57 4.79
N GLN A 260 10.64 6.50 4.57
CA GLN A 260 11.38 7.54 3.85
C GLN A 260 10.98 7.64 2.38
N LEU A 261 10.89 6.48 1.67
CA LEU A 261 10.45 6.42 0.29
C LEU A 261 9.06 7.05 0.14
N GLU A 262 8.12 6.62 0.97
CA GLU A 262 6.74 7.09 0.88
C GLU A 262 6.62 8.58 1.20
N ASN A 263 7.28 9.09 2.25
CA ASN A 263 7.31 10.52 2.56
C ASN A 263 7.84 11.36 1.39
N GLN A 264 8.92 10.89 0.73
CA GLN A 264 9.50 11.60 -0.43
C GLN A 264 8.60 11.56 -1.66
N LEU A 265 7.92 10.43 -1.88
CA LEU A 265 7.05 10.25 -3.04
C LEU A 265 5.69 10.95 -2.88
N MET A 266 5.14 10.99 -1.67
CA MET A 266 3.88 11.67 -1.39
C MET A 266 3.99 13.20 -1.54
N GLN A 267 5.14 13.80 -1.24
CA GLN A 267 5.30 15.26 -1.27
C GLN A 267 4.93 15.88 -2.61
N PRO A 268 5.47 15.44 -3.77
CA PRO A 268 5.06 15.99 -5.08
C PRO A 268 3.58 15.69 -5.41
N VAL A 269 3.05 14.52 -5.00
CA VAL A 269 1.64 14.17 -5.22
C VAL A 269 0.71 15.12 -4.45
N MET A 270 1.03 15.45 -3.20
CA MET A 270 0.30 16.46 -2.42
C MET A 270 0.40 17.86 -3.06
N ASN A 271 1.52 18.17 -3.72
CA ASN A 271 1.71 19.40 -4.49
C ASN A 271 1.04 19.36 -5.88
N LYS A 272 0.14 18.38 -6.11
CA LYS A 272 -0.65 18.22 -7.34
C LYS A 272 0.14 17.76 -8.57
N GLU A 273 1.35 17.24 -8.40
CA GLU A 273 2.02 16.50 -9.47
C GLU A 273 1.26 15.20 -9.75
N ARG A 274 1.22 14.79 -11.02
CA ARG A 274 0.59 13.51 -11.37
C ARG A 274 1.35 12.36 -10.71
N PRO A 275 0.67 11.43 -10.02
CA PRO A 275 1.34 10.34 -9.29
C PRO A 275 2.30 9.52 -10.17
N ALA A 276 1.95 9.27 -11.43
CA ALA A 276 2.82 8.53 -12.36
C ALA A 276 4.11 9.30 -12.70
N ASP A 277 4.06 10.63 -12.81
CA ASP A 277 5.25 11.45 -13.10
C ASP A 277 6.17 11.51 -11.88
N ALA A 278 5.59 11.70 -10.69
CA ALA A 278 6.32 11.64 -9.42
C ALA A 278 7.00 10.27 -9.23
N ALA A 279 6.30 9.18 -9.53
CA ALA A 279 6.82 7.83 -9.47
C ALA A 279 7.99 7.61 -10.46
N LYS A 280 7.85 8.05 -11.72
CA LYS A 280 8.93 7.97 -12.72
C LYS A 280 10.15 8.79 -12.29
N ALA A 281 9.94 10.01 -11.82
CA ALA A 281 11.02 10.88 -11.35
C ALA A 281 11.74 10.26 -10.13
N TYR A 282 10.98 9.65 -9.22
CA TYR A 282 11.53 8.98 -8.05
C TYR A 282 12.38 7.76 -8.42
N LEU A 283 11.88 6.89 -9.32
CA LEU A 283 12.61 5.70 -9.78
C LEU A 283 13.90 6.07 -10.53
N LYS A 284 13.87 7.14 -11.33
CA LYS A 284 15.09 7.65 -11.99
C LYS A 284 16.16 8.08 -11.00
N LYS A 285 15.78 8.65 -9.87
CA LYS A 285 16.70 9.07 -8.79
C LYS A 285 17.14 7.89 -7.91
N ASN A 286 16.37 6.82 -7.86
CA ASN A 286 16.58 5.67 -6.99
C ASN A 286 16.53 4.34 -7.76
N PRO A 287 17.33 4.17 -8.84
CA PRO A 287 17.23 3.00 -9.71
C PRO A 287 17.60 1.68 -9.04
N GLN A 288 18.33 1.72 -7.91
CA GLN A 288 18.71 0.55 -7.13
C GLN A 288 17.50 -0.21 -6.53
N LEU A 289 16.34 0.44 -6.38
CA LEU A 289 15.10 -0.23 -5.93
C LEU A 289 14.66 -1.30 -6.92
N LEU A 290 14.90 -1.07 -8.20
CA LEU A 290 14.50 -1.98 -9.27
C LEU A 290 15.22 -3.34 -9.18
N ASP A 291 16.45 -3.39 -8.65
CA ASP A 291 17.21 -4.62 -8.56
C ASP A 291 16.51 -5.67 -7.67
N ALA A 292 16.01 -5.24 -6.51
CA ALA A 292 15.27 -6.11 -5.60
C ALA A 292 13.85 -6.42 -6.11
N TRP A 293 13.14 -5.41 -6.61
CA TRP A 293 11.75 -5.58 -7.05
C TRP A 293 11.64 -6.46 -8.30
N LEU A 294 12.63 -6.38 -9.19
CA LEU A 294 12.64 -7.13 -10.44
C LEU A 294 13.43 -8.44 -10.36
N ALA A 295 13.86 -8.87 -9.17
CA ALA A 295 14.53 -10.15 -9.01
C ALA A 295 13.63 -11.30 -9.49
N GLY A 296 14.07 -11.98 -10.57
CA GLY A 296 13.36 -13.08 -11.21
C GLY A 296 12.07 -12.69 -11.95
N VAL A 297 11.81 -11.38 -12.14
CA VAL A 297 10.66 -10.86 -12.88
C VAL A 297 11.03 -10.69 -14.35
N LYS A 298 10.13 -11.07 -15.24
CA LYS A 298 10.24 -10.96 -16.68
C LYS A 298 9.28 -9.88 -17.23
N THR A 299 9.53 -9.44 -18.46
CA THR A 299 8.52 -8.71 -19.22
C THR A 299 7.34 -9.63 -19.56
N VAL A 300 6.23 -9.03 -19.95
CA VAL A 300 5.04 -9.78 -20.44
C VAL A 300 5.40 -10.74 -21.61
N ASP A 301 6.44 -10.44 -22.37
CA ASP A 301 6.93 -11.24 -23.48
C ASP A 301 8.07 -12.21 -23.06
N GLY A 302 8.34 -12.37 -21.77
CA GLY A 302 9.31 -13.34 -21.24
C GLY A 302 10.79 -12.88 -21.25
N LYS A 303 11.10 -11.64 -21.63
CA LYS A 303 12.45 -11.05 -21.57
C LYS A 303 12.83 -10.66 -20.14
N ASP A 304 14.08 -10.32 -19.91
CA ASP A 304 14.55 -9.83 -18.61
C ASP A 304 13.89 -8.49 -18.24
N GLY A 305 13.27 -8.45 -17.06
CA GLY A 305 12.47 -7.30 -16.64
C GLY A 305 13.32 -6.09 -16.28
N LEU A 306 14.46 -6.27 -15.61
CA LEU A 306 15.29 -5.15 -15.14
C LEU A 306 15.81 -4.26 -16.29
N PRO A 307 16.40 -4.78 -17.37
CA PRO A 307 16.81 -3.96 -18.51
C PRO A 307 15.62 -3.26 -19.18
N ALA A 308 14.48 -3.94 -19.29
CA ALA A 308 13.29 -3.38 -19.93
C ALA A 308 12.74 -2.18 -19.15
N VAL A 309 12.63 -2.30 -17.83
CA VAL A 309 12.16 -1.20 -16.98
C VAL A 309 13.17 -0.04 -16.97
N LYS A 310 14.47 -0.32 -16.89
CA LYS A 310 15.52 0.72 -17.02
C LYS A 310 15.39 1.47 -18.35
N GLN A 311 15.25 0.76 -19.45
CA GLN A 311 15.05 1.37 -20.78
C GLN A 311 13.77 2.23 -20.82
N TYR A 312 12.66 1.72 -20.28
CA TYR A 312 11.40 2.46 -20.20
C TYR A 312 11.52 3.76 -19.41
N LEU A 313 12.33 3.75 -18.35
CA LEU A 313 12.62 4.92 -17.54
C LEU A 313 13.67 5.85 -18.17
N GLY A 314 14.39 5.44 -19.22
CA GLY A 314 15.48 6.21 -19.81
C GLY A 314 16.74 6.23 -18.92
N LEU A 315 17.08 5.08 -18.34
CA LEU A 315 18.25 4.82 -17.48
C LEU A 315 19.28 3.96 -18.21
#